data_1cf5adf9b7acb787b3713b112d78fdeb
#
_entry.id   1cf5adf9b7acb787b3713b112d78fdeb
#
_cell.length_a   1.000
_cell.length_b   1.000
_cell.length_c   1.000
_cell.angle_alpha   90.00
_cell.angle_beta   90.00
_cell.angle_gamma   90.00
#
_symmetry.space_group_name_H-M   'P 1'
#
loop_
_entity.id
_entity.type
_entity.pdbx_description
1 polymer ?
#
loop_
_entity_poly.entity_id
_entity_poly.type
_entity_poly.pdbx_seq_one_letter_code
_entity_poly.pdbx_strand_id
1 'polypeptide(L)' 'MNEHSKKFYLVKGYYDKGQWNKTMVRNAVVKHWITAEEFEEITGQPYEQP' A
#
# COMPACT_ATOMS: atom_id res chain seq x y z
N MET A 1 -12.50 15.63 -0.33
CA MET A 1 -11.36 15.37 0.54
C MET A 1 -11.09 13.87 0.57
N ASN A 2 -9.86 13.48 0.26
CA ASN A 2 -9.53 12.08 0.18
C ASN A 2 -8.98 11.59 1.49
N GLU A 3 -9.70 10.67 2.09
CA GLU A 3 -9.20 10.02 3.29
C GLU A 3 -8.56 8.70 2.90
N HIS A 4 -7.40 8.46 3.45
CA HIS A 4 -6.74 7.20 3.22
C HIS A 4 -7.35 6.12 4.11
N SER A 5 -7.13 4.87 3.71
CA SER A 5 -7.56 3.74 4.51
C SER A 5 -6.89 3.80 5.88
N LYS A 6 -7.51 3.16 6.86
CA LYS A 6 -7.01 3.20 8.23
C LYS A 6 -5.58 2.67 8.32
N LYS A 7 -5.24 1.69 7.49
CA LYS A 7 -3.92 1.07 7.53
C LYS A 7 -2.91 1.74 6.58
N PHE A 8 -3.34 2.80 5.89
CA PHE A 8 -2.49 3.40 4.88
C PHE A 8 -1.14 3.84 5.47
N TYR A 9 -1.19 4.62 6.55
CA TYR A 9 0.04 5.15 7.12
C TYR A 9 0.88 4.07 7.77
N LEU A 10 0.23 3.03 8.28
CA LEU A 10 0.95 1.90 8.84
C LEU A 10 1.75 1.18 7.75
N VAL A 11 1.09 0.86 6.65
CA VAL A 11 1.73 0.17 5.54
C VAL A 11 2.81 1.05 4.92
N LYS A 12 2.50 2.32 4.72
CA LYS A 12 3.47 3.24 4.17
C LYS A 12 4.71 3.33 5.03
N GLY A 13 4.52 3.37 6.35
CA GLY A 13 5.66 3.44 7.27
C GLY A 13 6.54 2.21 7.16
N TYR A 14 5.95 1.02 7.10
CA TYR A 14 6.72 -0.21 6.95
C TYR A 14 7.51 -0.21 5.65
N TYR A 15 6.88 0.23 4.56
CA TYR A 15 7.54 0.25 3.27
C TYR A 15 8.68 1.27 3.27
N ASP A 16 8.42 2.46 3.81
CA ASP A 16 9.42 3.52 3.83
C ASP A 16 10.64 3.13 4.66
N LYS A 17 10.42 2.35 5.70
CA LYS A 17 11.52 1.90 6.56
C LYS A 17 12.26 0.70 5.98
N GLY A 18 11.79 0.17 4.86
CA GLY A 18 12.41 -0.99 4.25
C GLY A 18 12.03 -2.31 4.89
N GLN A 19 11.06 -2.31 5.80
CA GLN A 19 10.61 -3.55 6.45
C GLN A 19 9.70 -4.36 5.55
N TRP A 20 8.98 -3.71 4.65
CA TRP A 20 8.08 -4.37 3.71
C TRP A 20 8.56 -4.12 2.30
N ASN A 21 8.37 -5.11 1.43
CA ASN A 21 8.64 -4.95 0.00
C ASN A 21 7.31 -4.76 -0.74
N LYS A 22 7.40 -4.60 -2.06
CA LYS A 22 6.20 -4.34 -2.86
C LYS A 22 5.20 -5.47 -2.78
N THR A 23 5.68 -6.71 -2.70
CA THR A 23 4.79 -7.86 -2.60
C THR A 23 3.94 -7.78 -1.34
N MET A 24 4.53 -7.35 -0.25
CA MET A 24 3.79 -7.23 1.01
C MET A 24 2.77 -6.10 0.93
N VAL A 25 3.11 -5.01 0.27
CA VAL A 25 2.16 -3.91 0.08
C VAL A 25 1.00 -4.38 -0.81
N ARG A 26 1.30 -5.18 -1.84
CA ARG A 26 0.24 -5.76 -2.68
C ARG A 26 -0.69 -6.63 -1.86
N ASN A 27 -0.14 -7.41 -0.93
CA ASN A 27 -0.99 -8.23 -0.07
C ASN A 27 -1.91 -7.39 0.77
N ALA A 28 -1.46 -6.21 1.18
CA ALA A 28 -2.32 -5.30 1.93
C ALA A 28 -3.50 -4.85 1.08
N VAL A 29 -3.29 -4.66 -0.23
CA VAL A 29 -4.39 -4.33 -1.12
C VAL A 29 -5.38 -5.51 -1.20
N VAL A 30 -4.85 -6.72 -1.32
CA VAL A 30 -5.69 -7.90 -1.40
C VAL A 30 -6.54 -8.06 -0.13
N LYS A 31 -5.97 -7.73 1.01
CA LYS A 31 -6.67 -7.83 2.28
C LYS A 31 -7.56 -6.62 2.56
N HIS A 32 -7.62 -5.67 1.63
CA HIS A 32 -8.43 -4.46 1.78
C HIS A 32 -7.95 -3.55 2.91
N TRP A 33 -6.67 -3.65 3.28
CA TRP A 33 -6.08 -2.71 4.23
C TRP A 33 -5.87 -1.36 3.58
N ILE A 34 -5.53 -1.38 2.30
CA ILE A 34 -5.32 -0.18 1.49
C ILE A 34 -5.95 -0.43 0.12
N THR A 35 -6.07 0.63 -0.67
CA THR A 35 -6.62 0.53 -2.02
C THR A 35 -5.48 0.42 -3.03
N ALA A 36 -5.85 0.07 -4.28
CA ALA A 36 -4.88 0.01 -5.36
C ALA A 36 -4.24 1.38 -5.58
N GLU A 37 -5.03 2.44 -5.45
CA GLU A 37 -4.49 3.79 -5.61
C GLU A 37 -3.48 4.09 -4.53
N GLU A 38 -3.75 3.62 -3.31
CA GLU A 38 -2.81 3.84 -2.21
C GLU A 38 -1.54 3.04 -2.41
N PHE A 39 -1.64 1.86 -3.00
CA PHE A 39 -0.44 1.10 -3.38
C PHE A 39 0.45 1.95 -4.27
N GLU A 40 -0.15 2.61 -5.25
CA GLU A 40 0.62 3.45 -6.15
C GLU A 40 1.25 4.62 -5.41
N GLU A 41 0.52 5.22 -4.47
CA GLU A 41 1.08 6.32 -3.70
C GLU A 41 2.27 5.87 -2.86
N ILE A 42 2.20 4.67 -2.30
CA ILE A 42 3.24 4.17 -1.41
C ILE A 42 4.47 3.74 -2.19
N THR A 43 4.27 2.95 -3.24
CA THR A 43 5.39 2.34 -3.96
C THR A 43 5.86 3.15 -5.15
N GLY A 44 5.02 4.05 -5.63
CA GLY A 44 5.34 4.82 -6.83
C GLY A 44 5.14 4.05 -8.11
N GLN A 45 4.49 2.89 -8.05
CA GLN A 45 4.24 2.08 -9.23
C GLN A 45 2.78 1.67 -9.27
N PRO A 46 2.21 1.54 -10.48
CA PRO A 46 0.81 1.15 -10.60
C PRO A 46 0.58 -0.26 -10.06
N TYR A 47 -0.58 -0.45 -9.43
CA TYR A 47 -0.96 -1.75 -8.92
C TYR A 47 -1.41 -2.63 -10.09
N GLU A 48 -0.78 -3.77 -10.24
CA GLU A 48 -1.15 -4.72 -11.27
C GLU A 48 -1.70 -5.97 -10.60
N GLN A 49 -2.89 -6.36 -11.01
CA GLN A 49 -3.48 -7.58 -10.50
C GLN A 49 -2.90 -8.77 -11.27
N PRO A 50 -2.68 -9.87 -10.56
CA PRO A 50 -2.19 -11.08 -11.23
C PRO A 50 -3.20 -11.62 -12.24
#